data_75adc9af0283bef4d303a988d04df891
#
_entry.id   75adc9af0283bef4d303a988d04df891
#
_cell.length_a   1.000
_cell.length_b   1.000
_cell.length_c   1.000
_cell.angle_alpha   90.00
_cell.angle_beta   90.00
_cell.angle_gamma   90.00
#
_symmetry.space_group_name_H-M   'P 1'
#
loop_
_entity.id
_entity.type
_entity.pdbx_description
1 polymer ?
#
loop_
_entity_poly.entity_id
_entity_poly.type
_entity_poly.pdbx_seq_one_letter_code
_entity_poly.pdbx_strand_id
1 'polypeptide(L)'
;MRITTSQVLRNYQTNLSKSTSELNDTRNRVLTKRNFTKASEDPAAAATAYKLRKEYSDVGDHLDNVNEAISHLDAVESSAMGMSSIAKEANALILEGISGTSSTESRQTIANSLREMQESIVMSANSKLGDAFLFGGETTDAVPFELVDGKLQYYGLDVSSTDADVQSQLKEMENGKIYVDIGFGLSFDNGSLDENSAFNTAFSGLSALGYGQTEDGMDKNIVNLMGEVADELEKEPIDQDKLDELSKQFEECKNNITDFVTVLGTKSNFLDTTKERLEDNQITLNEKIVTVENVDLAQAISEYSWAQYAYNAALKVGTSILSQSFIDFMS
;
A
#
# COMPACT_ATOMS: atom_id res chain seq x y z
N MET A 1 -51.59 -19.72 -53.87
CA MET A 1 -51.88 -18.61 -52.93
C MET A 1 -51.61 -17.32 -53.64
N ARG A 2 -52.62 -16.44 -53.84
CA ARG A 2 -52.43 -15.10 -54.41
C ARG A 2 -51.76 -14.23 -53.35
N ILE A 3 -50.50 -13.94 -53.46
CA ILE A 3 -49.79 -12.96 -52.60
C ILE A 3 -50.36 -11.60 -53.03
N THR A 4 -51.07 -10.91 -52.15
CA THR A 4 -51.60 -9.59 -52.49
C THR A 4 -50.47 -8.55 -52.54
N THR A 5 -50.52 -7.60 -53.44
CA THR A 5 -49.55 -6.49 -53.61
C THR A 5 -49.28 -5.78 -52.27
N SER A 6 -50.33 -5.64 -51.44
CA SER A 6 -50.22 -5.09 -50.07
C SER A 6 -49.34 -5.91 -49.14
N GLN A 7 -49.25 -7.23 -49.30
CA GLN A 7 -48.40 -8.08 -48.50
C GLN A 7 -46.92 -8.00 -48.93
N VAL A 8 -46.67 -7.90 -50.23
CA VAL A 8 -45.32 -7.67 -50.78
C VAL A 8 -44.80 -6.32 -50.29
N LEU A 9 -45.65 -5.27 -50.31
CA LEU A 9 -45.23 -3.94 -49.85
C LEU A 9 -44.90 -3.93 -48.31
N ARG A 10 -45.74 -4.59 -47.50
CA ARG A 10 -45.47 -4.72 -46.04
C ARG A 10 -44.19 -5.48 -45.77
N ASN A 11 -43.94 -6.58 -46.46
CA ASN A 11 -42.71 -7.35 -46.32
C ASN A 11 -41.47 -6.53 -46.70
N TYR A 12 -41.59 -5.74 -47.82
CA TYR A 12 -40.53 -4.84 -48.23
C TYR A 12 -40.25 -3.76 -47.17
N GLN A 13 -41.31 -3.10 -46.66
CA GLN A 13 -41.14 -2.09 -45.58
C GLN A 13 -40.46 -2.67 -44.33
N THR A 14 -40.88 -3.87 -43.92
CA THR A 14 -40.25 -4.54 -42.79
C THR A 14 -38.77 -4.86 -43.03
N ASN A 15 -38.45 -5.35 -44.23
CA ASN A 15 -37.06 -5.66 -44.59
C ASN A 15 -36.20 -4.38 -44.75
N LEU A 16 -36.75 -3.32 -45.33
CA LEU A 16 -36.05 -2.04 -45.40
C LEU A 16 -35.79 -1.44 -44.02
N SER A 17 -36.78 -1.52 -43.10
CA SER A 17 -36.61 -1.06 -41.74
C SER A 17 -35.51 -1.83 -41.02
N LYS A 18 -35.44 -3.18 -41.19
CA LYS A 18 -34.36 -4.01 -40.66
C LYS A 18 -32.99 -3.61 -41.19
N SER A 19 -32.89 -3.45 -42.54
CA SER A 19 -31.64 -3.05 -43.17
C SER A 19 -31.20 -1.63 -42.77
N THR A 20 -32.13 -0.72 -42.50
CA THR A 20 -31.83 0.62 -41.97
C THR A 20 -31.30 0.53 -40.52
N SER A 21 -31.90 -0.31 -39.69
CA SER A 21 -31.42 -0.52 -38.33
C SER A 21 -30.00 -1.09 -38.33
N GLU A 22 -29.75 -2.13 -39.10
CA GLU A 22 -28.44 -2.78 -39.25
C GLU A 22 -27.36 -1.82 -39.75
N LEU A 23 -27.68 -0.97 -40.72
CA LEU A 23 -26.78 0.09 -41.19
C LEU A 23 -26.46 1.10 -40.08
N ASN A 24 -27.46 1.51 -39.31
CA ASN A 24 -27.24 2.44 -38.19
C ASN A 24 -26.41 1.81 -37.09
N ASP A 25 -26.66 0.56 -36.75
CA ASP A 25 -25.94 -0.17 -35.69
C ASP A 25 -24.46 -0.36 -36.06
N THR A 26 -24.19 -0.85 -37.28
CA THR A 26 -22.83 -0.99 -37.81
C THR A 26 -22.10 0.33 -37.91
N ARG A 27 -22.80 1.40 -38.36
CA ARG A 27 -22.25 2.78 -38.39
C ARG A 27 -21.88 3.26 -36.99
N ASN A 28 -22.74 3.04 -35.99
CA ASN A 28 -22.47 3.43 -34.61
C ASN A 28 -21.25 2.68 -34.02
N ARG A 29 -21.12 1.38 -34.31
CA ARG A 29 -19.95 0.61 -33.92
C ARG A 29 -18.64 1.15 -34.49
N VAL A 30 -18.65 1.56 -35.77
CA VAL A 30 -17.46 2.19 -36.39
C VAL A 30 -17.16 3.56 -35.77
N LEU A 31 -18.20 4.40 -35.54
CA LEU A 31 -18.01 5.74 -34.99
C LEU A 31 -17.59 5.76 -33.54
N THR A 32 -18.16 4.89 -32.71
CA THR A 32 -17.87 4.81 -31.27
C THR A 32 -16.66 3.93 -30.97
N LYS A 33 -16.26 3.09 -31.93
CA LYS A 33 -15.23 2.04 -31.77
C LYS A 33 -15.58 1.03 -30.66
N ARG A 34 -16.85 0.90 -30.30
CA ARG A 34 -17.34 0.01 -29.24
C ARG A 34 -18.24 -1.08 -29.82
N ASN A 35 -18.17 -2.27 -29.22
CA ASN A 35 -19.06 -3.39 -29.56
C ASN A 35 -20.50 -3.09 -29.19
N PHE A 36 -20.72 -2.42 -28.08
CA PHE A 36 -22.03 -1.97 -27.59
C PHE A 36 -21.89 -0.62 -26.89
N THR A 37 -22.94 0.17 -26.93
CA THR A 37 -23.05 1.46 -26.22
C THR A 37 -24.05 1.43 -25.08
N LYS A 38 -24.97 0.47 -25.14
CA LYS A 38 -26.01 0.24 -24.13
C LYS A 38 -26.03 -1.22 -23.71
N ALA A 39 -26.28 -1.48 -22.43
CA ALA A 39 -26.39 -2.84 -21.90
C ALA A 39 -27.50 -3.67 -22.58
N SER A 40 -28.49 -3.03 -23.21
CA SER A 40 -29.56 -3.70 -23.96
C SER A 40 -29.11 -4.26 -25.31
N GLU A 41 -27.99 -3.80 -25.87
CA GLU A 41 -27.43 -4.25 -27.16
C GLU A 41 -26.73 -5.60 -27.02
N ASP A 42 -25.93 -5.76 -25.95
CA ASP A 42 -25.31 -7.04 -25.54
C ASP A 42 -25.26 -7.14 -24.01
N PRO A 43 -26.29 -7.73 -23.37
CA PRO A 43 -26.36 -7.86 -21.93
C PRO A 43 -25.25 -8.73 -21.32
N ALA A 44 -24.76 -9.72 -22.07
CA ALA A 44 -23.73 -10.63 -21.59
C ALA A 44 -22.34 -9.95 -21.56
N ALA A 45 -21.99 -9.27 -22.66
CA ALA A 45 -20.75 -8.48 -22.72
C ALA A 45 -20.79 -7.30 -21.75
N ALA A 46 -21.93 -6.61 -21.60
CA ALA A 46 -22.09 -5.53 -20.65
C ALA A 46 -21.92 -5.98 -19.20
N ALA A 47 -22.48 -7.13 -18.82
CA ALA A 47 -22.30 -7.72 -17.49
C ALA A 47 -20.82 -8.09 -17.23
N THR A 48 -20.15 -8.66 -18.22
CA THR A 48 -18.71 -8.99 -18.15
C THR A 48 -17.86 -7.72 -18.02
N ALA A 49 -18.12 -6.70 -18.82
CA ALA A 49 -17.42 -5.43 -18.75
C ALA A 49 -17.62 -4.73 -17.40
N TYR A 50 -18.83 -4.76 -16.85
CA TYR A 50 -19.11 -4.21 -15.52
C TYR A 50 -18.31 -4.94 -14.42
N LYS A 51 -18.26 -6.28 -14.48
CA LYS A 51 -17.48 -7.08 -13.53
C LYS A 51 -15.98 -6.75 -13.62
N LEU A 52 -15.43 -6.71 -14.84
CA LEU A 52 -14.02 -6.39 -15.06
C LEU A 52 -13.66 -4.98 -14.61
N ARG A 53 -14.55 -4.01 -14.84
CA ARG A 53 -14.35 -2.63 -14.39
C ARG A 53 -14.39 -2.52 -12.87
N LYS A 54 -15.25 -3.30 -12.21
CA LYS A 54 -15.27 -3.37 -10.76
C LYS A 54 -13.96 -3.94 -10.24
N GLU A 55 -13.51 -5.08 -10.78
CA GLU A 55 -12.23 -5.68 -10.41
C GLU A 55 -11.05 -4.72 -10.67
N TYR A 56 -11.08 -3.96 -11.76
CA TYR A 56 -10.08 -2.93 -12.08
C TYR A 56 -10.06 -1.81 -11.03
N SER A 57 -11.24 -1.36 -10.58
CA SER A 57 -11.36 -0.35 -9.51
C SER A 57 -10.85 -0.90 -8.18
N ASP A 58 -11.25 -2.12 -7.81
CA ASP A 58 -10.84 -2.76 -6.56
C ASP A 58 -9.30 -2.91 -6.51
N VAL A 59 -8.65 -3.28 -7.64
CA VAL A 59 -7.18 -3.33 -7.76
C VAL A 59 -6.56 -1.94 -7.65
N GLY A 60 -7.21 -0.89 -8.17
CA GLY A 60 -6.79 0.50 -7.99
C GLY A 60 -6.76 0.90 -6.53
N ASP A 61 -7.83 0.60 -5.79
CA ASP A 61 -7.92 0.90 -4.35
C ASP A 61 -6.81 0.17 -3.56
N HIS A 62 -6.51 -1.10 -3.91
CA HIS A 62 -5.40 -1.83 -3.29
C HIS A 62 -4.03 -1.24 -3.64
N LEU A 63 -3.83 -0.74 -4.87
CA LEU A 63 -2.60 -0.04 -5.26
C LEU A 63 -2.38 1.24 -4.46
N ASP A 64 -3.44 2.01 -4.23
CA ASP A 64 -3.37 3.21 -3.42
C ASP A 64 -3.00 2.88 -1.97
N ASN A 65 -3.61 1.85 -1.39
CA ASN A 65 -3.26 1.34 -0.06
C ASN A 65 -1.79 0.90 0.03
N VAL A 66 -1.29 0.16 -0.98
CA VAL A 66 0.11 -0.27 -1.02
C VAL A 66 1.07 0.92 -1.14
N ASN A 67 0.76 1.91 -1.98
CA ASN A 67 1.59 3.10 -2.13
C ASN A 67 1.63 3.94 -0.83
N GLU A 68 0.53 4.03 -0.10
CA GLU A 68 0.48 4.68 1.21
C GLU A 68 1.30 3.91 2.25
N ALA A 69 1.18 2.57 2.27
CA ALA A 69 1.97 1.70 3.15
C ALA A 69 3.48 1.79 2.85
N ILE A 70 3.90 1.85 1.56
CA ILE A 70 5.29 2.07 1.16
C ILE A 70 5.78 3.42 1.67
N SER A 71 5.02 4.49 1.44
CA SER A 71 5.40 5.84 1.87
C SER A 71 5.58 5.95 3.38
N HIS A 72 4.70 5.27 4.15
CA HIS A 72 4.81 5.20 5.60
C HIS A 72 6.04 4.38 6.02
N LEU A 73 6.27 3.23 5.41
CA LEU A 73 7.39 2.35 5.71
C LEU A 73 8.74 3.01 5.39
N ASP A 74 8.85 3.73 4.27
CA ASP A 74 10.05 4.48 3.88
C ASP A 74 10.40 5.56 4.93
N ALA A 75 9.40 6.25 5.47
CA ALA A 75 9.59 7.23 6.52
C ALA A 75 10.06 6.58 7.83
N VAL A 76 9.49 5.42 8.21
CA VAL A 76 9.91 4.64 9.38
C VAL A 76 11.34 4.15 9.19
N GLU A 77 11.67 3.58 8.02
CA GLU A 77 13.01 3.08 7.71
C GLU A 77 14.06 4.19 7.75
N SER A 78 13.77 5.34 7.16
CA SER A 78 14.66 6.51 7.18
C SER A 78 14.96 6.98 8.61
N SER A 79 13.94 7.06 9.46
CA SER A 79 14.12 7.44 10.87
C SER A 79 14.87 6.36 11.66
N ALA A 80 14.58 5.08 11.43
CA ALA A 80 15.28 3.95 12.06
C ALA A 80 16.77 3.90 11.65
N MET A 81 17.09 4.18 10.37
CA MET A 81 18.46 4.32 9.90
C MET A 81 19.18 5.47 10.60
N GLY A 82 18.49 6.61 10.82
CA GLY A 82 19.02 7.72 11.60
C GLY A 82 19.37 7.30 13.04
N MET A 83 18.46 6.62 13.73
CA MET A 83 18.72 6.07 15.08
C MET A 83 19.88 5.09 15.07
N SER A 84 19.96 4.19 14.08
CA SER A 84 21.06 3.24 13.92
C SER A 84 22.42 3.94 13.73
N SER A 85 22.44 5.06 12.98
CA SER A 85 23.68 5.85 12.78
C SER A 85 24.15 6.49 14.08
N ILE A 86 23.23 7.12 14.83
CA ILE A 86 23.52 7.71 16.14
C ILE A 86 24.01 6.64 17.13
N ALA A 87 23.36 5.47 17.14
CA ALA A 87 23.76 4.36 18.02
C ALA A 87 25.17 3.83 17.70
N LYS A 88 25.56 3.79 16.41
CA LYS A 88 26.92 3.40 16.00
C LYS A 88 27.95 4.43 16.43
N GLU A 89 27.66 5.71 16.32
CA GLU A 89 28.53 6.80 16.77
C GLU A 89 28.66 6.79 18.31
N ALA A 90 27.56 6.61 19.03
CA ALA A 90 27.58 6.46 20.48
C ALA A 90 28.43 5.27 20.93
N ASN A 91 28.30 4.11 20.24
CA ASN A 91 29.13 2.94 20.54
C ASN A 91 30.64 3.23 20.36
N ALA A 92 31.02 4.00 19.34
CA ALA A 92 32.41 4.40 19.14
C ALA A 92 32.92 5.29 20.28
N LEU A 93 32.10 6.26 20.72
CA LEU A 93 32.44 7.13 21.88
C LEU A 93 32.51 6.35 23.18
N ILE A 94 31.62 5.38 23.42
CA ILE A 94 31.66 4.50 24.60
C ILE A 94 32.96 3.73 24.63
N LEU A 95 33.38 3.12 23.51
CA LEU A 95 34.65 2.40 23.41
C LEU A 95 35.87 3.30 23.64
N GLU A 96 35.83 4.56 23.15
CA GLU A 96 36.85 5.56 23.41
C GLU A 96 36.90 5.93 24.91
N GLY A 97 35.73 6.14 25.52
CA GLY A 97 35.63 6.49 26.97
C GLY A 97 36.14 5.40 27.90
N ILE A 98 35.92 4.13 27.57
CA ILE A 98 36.36 2.95 28.33
C ILE A 98 37.88 2.74 28.19
N SER A 99 38.49 3.24 27.09
CA SER A 99 39.92 3.05 26.92
C SER A 99 40.71 3.67 28.09
N GLY A 100 41.55 2.91 28.76
CA GLY A 100 42.27 3.33 29.96
C GLY A 100 43.26 4.50 29.78
N THR A 101 43.27 5.13 28.59
CA THR A 101 44.08 6.31 28.23
C THR A 101 43.29 7.61 28.26
N SER A 102 41.94 7.56 28.46
CA SER A 102 41.08 8.73 28.48
C SER A 102 41.24 9.54 29.77
N SER A 103 41.52 10.85 29.64
CA SER A 103 41.59 11.76 30.81
C SER A 103 40.18 12.01 31.35
N THR A 104 40.03 12.42 32.59
CA THR A 104 38.76 12.81 33.22
C THR A 104 38.00 13.85 32.35
N GLU A 105 38.73 14.82 31.81
CA GLU A 105 38.16 15.87 30.96
C GLU A 105 37.61 15.31 29.63
N SER A 106 38.32 14.35 29.03
CA SER A 106 37.87 13.65 27.84
C SER A 106 36.60 12.83 28.09
N ARG A 107 36.56 12.10 29.19
CA ARG A 107 35.39 11.30 29.59
C ARG A 107 34.17 12.15 29.85
N GLN A 108 34.33 13.31 30.48
CA GLN A 108 33.23 14.26 30.72
C GLN A 108 32.70 14.82 29.39
N THR A 109 33.56 15.06 28.41
CA THR A 109 33.16 15.46 27.07
C THR A 109 32.37 14.36 26.36
N ILE A 110 32.81 13.11 26.47
CA ILE A 110 32.11 11.94 25.92
C ILE A 110 30.77 11.75 26.59
N ALA A 111 30.68 11.86 27.93
CA ALA A 111 29.42 11.77 28.66
C ALA A 111 28.39 12.81 28.21
N ASN A 112 28.81 14.07 28.03
CA ASN A 112 27.94 15.11 27.48
C ASN A 112 27.47 14.78 26.06
N SER A 113 28.37 14.31 25.20
CA SER A 113 28.01 13.91 23.83
C SER A 113 27.01 12.76 23.81
N LEU A 114 27.13 11.77 24.73
CA LEU A 114 26.19 10.66 24.83
C LEU A 114 24.78 11.16 25.25
N ARG A 115 24.70 12.16 26.15
CA ARG A 115 23.41 12.77 26.53
C ARG A 115 22.76 13.53 25.37
N GLU A 116 23.54 14.26 24.57
CA GLU A 116 23.02 14.92 23.35
C GLU A 116 22.55 13.89 22.31
N MET A 117 23.27 12.76 22.17
CA MET A 117 22.84 11.66 21.29
C MET A 117 21.60 10.95 21.81
N GLN A 118 21.44 10.82 23.14
CA GLN A 118 20.22 10.32 23.78
C GLN A 118 19.00 11.16 23.36
N GLU A 119 19.08 12.48 23.48
CA GLU A 119 18.03 13.40 23.03
C GLU A 119 17.76 13.27 21.52
N SER A 120 18.83 13.13 20.72
CA SER A 120 18.72 13.02 19.27
C SER A 120 18.01 11.73 18.82
N ILE A 121 18.23 10.61 19.52
CA ILE A 121 17.49 9.35 19.30
C ILE A 121 16.01 9.52 19.65
N VAL A 122 15.70 10.17 20.78
CA VAL A 122 14.30 10.43 21.18
C VAL A 122 13.60 11.34 20.17
N MET A 123 14.29 12.37 19.65
CA MET A 123 13.75 13.20 18.57
C MET A 123 13.46 12.39 17.30
N SER A 124 14.37 11.48 16.93
CA SER A 124 14.17 10.59 15.78
C SER A 124 13.03 9.58 16.00
N ALA A 125 12.88 9.07 17.22
CA ALA A 125 11.79 8.19 17.63
C ALA A 125 10.42 8.90 17.67
N ASN A 126 10.41 10.23 17.76
CA ASN A 126 9.22 11.08 17.70
C ASN A 126 8.99 11.67 16.30
N SER A 127 9.59 11.12 15.25
CA SER A 127 9.39 11.56 13.88
C SER A 127 7.93 11.36 13.44
N LYS A 128 7.47 12.25 12.55
CA LYS A 128 6.10 12.25 12.01
C LYS A 128 6.08 12.13 10.51
N LEU A 129 5.01 11.53 10.00
CA LEU A 129 4.59 11.65 8.62
C LEU A 129 3.21 12.35 8.60
N GLY A 130 3.15 13.57 8.11
CA GLY A 130 1.96 14.40 8.29
C GLY A 130 1.67 14.69 9.77
N ASP A 131 0.50 14.29 10.24
CA ASP A 131 0.09 14.48 11.65
C ASP A 131 0.35 13.25 12.53
N ALA A 132 0.70 12.09 11.94
CA ALA A 132 0.89 10.83 12.64
C ALA A 132 2.35 10.59 13.05
N PHE A 133 2.56 10.11 14.28
CA PHE A 133 3.86 9.66 14.76
C PHE A 133 4.19 8.28 14.17
N LEU A 134 5.44 8.10 13.72
CA LEU A 134 5.87 6.88 13.01
C LEU A 134 6.05 5.67 13.95
N PHE A 135 6.46 5.92 15.19
CA PHE A 135 6.83 4.87 16.16
C PHE A 135 5.85 4.73 17.32
N GLY A 136 4.65 5.30 17.14
CA GLY A 136 3.58 5.24 18.14
C GLY A 136 2.86 3.90 18.25
N GLY A 137 3.14 2.95 17.35
CA GLY A 137 2.43 1.68 17.30
C GLY A 137 0.98 1.88 16.82
N GLU A 138 0.00 1.48 17.63
CA GLU A 138 -1.42 1.64 17.33
C GLU A 138 -1.93 3.07 17.57
N THR A 139 -1.26 3.84 18.46
CA THR A 139 -1.60 5.23 18.77
C THR A 139 -0.66 6.16 18.02
N THR A 140 -1.19 6.95 17.07
CA THR A 140 -0.35 7.78 16.19
C THR A 140 -0.54 9.30 16.39
N ASP A 141 -1.45 9.73 17.24
CA ASP A 141 -1.85 11.12 17.45
C ASP A 141 -1.20 11.79 18.68
N ALA A 142 -0.55 11.02 19.56
CA ALA A 142 0.14 11.53 20.74
C ALA A 142 1.65 11.28 20.66
N VAL A 143 2.45 12.11 21.35
CA VAL A 143 3.91 11.95 21.43
C VAL A 143 4.24 10.64 22.12
N PRO A 144 4.91 9.67 21.42
CA PRO A 144 5.16 8.36 22.01
C PRO A 144 6.29 8.35 23.05
N PHE A 145 7.35 9.12 22.85
CA PHE A 145 8.54 9.08 23.71
C PHE A 145 8.82 10.40 24.38
N GLU A 146 9.06 10.34 25.67
CA GLU A 146 9.52 11.47 26.48
C GLU A 146 10.72 11.06 27.33
N LEU A 147 11.68 11.98 27.49
CA LEU A 147 12.81 11.81 28.38
C LEU A 147 12.53 12.57 29.70
N VAL A 148 12.31 11.84 30.78
CA VAL A 148 12.04 12.41 32.12
C VAL A 148 13.16 12.01 33.06
N ASP A 149 13.87 12.99 33.63
CA ASP A 149 15.01 12.79 34.53
C ASP A 149 16.08 11.81 33.96
N GLY A 150 16.33 11.89 32.64
CA GLY A 150 17.32 11.04 31.95
C GLY A 150 16.83 9.62 31.62
N LYS A 151 15.58 9.28 31.95
CA LYS A 151 14.95 7.99 31.63
C LYS A 151 13.87 8.14 30.56
N LEU A 152 13.84 7.18 29.66
CA LEU A 152 12.86 7.12 28.60
C LEU A 152 11.52 6.62 29.11
N GLN A 153 10.47 7.34 28.74
CA GLN A 153 9.09 6.90 28.94
C GLN A 153 8.40 6.73 27.58
N TYR A 154 7.54 5.73 27.48
CA TYR A 154 6.68 5.49 26.34
C TYR A 154 5.22 5.68 26.77
N TYR A 155 4.56 6.72 26.24
CA TYR A 155 3.22 7.16 26.67
C TYR A 155 3.09 7.30 28.19
N GLY A 156 4.13 7.84 28.83
CA GLY A 156 4.17 8.06 30.28
C GLY A 156 4.50 6.81 31.12
N LEU A 157 4.77 5.67 30.49
CA LEU A 157 5.23 4.45 31.15
C LEU A 157 6.76 4.39 31.11
N ASP A 158 7.41 4.13 32.25
CA ASP A 158 8.86 3.93 32.32
C ASP A 158 9.23 2.64 31.58
N VAL A 159 10.03 2.76 30.51
CA VAL A 159 10.45 1.61 29.68
C VAL A 159 11.34 0.62 30.44
N SER A 160 11.99 1.04 31.53
CA SER A 160 12.86 0.19 32.38
C SER A 160 12.15 -0.35 33.60
N SER A 161 10.84 -0.14 33.75
CA SER A 161 10.07 -0.62 34.87
C SER A 161 10.17 -2.13 35.02
N THR A 162 10.37 -2.60 36.23
CA THR A 162 10.34 -4.05 36.61
C THR A 162 8.95 -4.50 37.06
N ASP A 163 7.99 -3.57 37.11
CA ASP A 163 6.61 -3.86 37.47
C ASP A 163 5.95 -4.72 36.38
N ALA A 164 5.41 -5.86 36.76
CA ALA A 164 4.80 -6.82 35.84
C ALA A 164 3.61 -6.24 35.10
N ASP A 165 2.84 -5.34 35.70
CA ASP A 165 1.69 -4.68 35.07
C ASP A 165 2.15 -3.69 33.99
N VAL A 166 3.21 -2.90 34.26
CA VAL A 166 3.81 -1.98 33.30
C VAL A 166 4.44 -2.74 32.14
N GLN A 167 5.19 -3.81 32.40
CA GLN A 167 5.77 -4.64 31.35
C GLN A 167 4.71 -5.31 30.47
N SER A 168 3.58 -5.73 31.04
CA SER A 168 2.47 -6.27 30.27
C SER A 168 1.84 -5.23 29.37
N GLN A 169 1.67 -3.99 29.82
CA GLN A 169 1.16 -2.87 29.03
C GLN A 169 2.12 -2.49 27.90
N LEU A 170 3.42 -2.40 28.17
CA LEU A 170 4.44 -2.12 27.16
C LEU A 170 4.46 -3.20 26.06
N LYS A 171 4.34 -4.47 26.47
CA LYS A 171 4.26 -5.60 25.54
C LYS A 171 2.98 -5.59 24.69
N GLU A 172 1.85 -5.19 25.26
CA GLU A 172 0.61 -5.01 24.54
C GLU A 172 0.72 -3.88 23.50
N MET A 173 1.29 -2.73 23.89
CA MET A 173 1.55 -1.61 22.99
C MET A 173 2.58 -1.93 21.91
N GLU A 174 3.62 -2.72 22.22
CA GLU A 174 4.58 -3.21 21.21
C GLU A 174 3.89 -4.06 20.14
N ASN A 175 2.93 -4.90 20.53
CA ASN A 175 2.22 -5.82 19.66
C ASN A 175 0.95 -5.20 19.02
N GLY A 176 0.70 -3.92 19.21
CA GLY A 176 -0.39 -3.20 18.57
C GLY A 176 -0.33 -3.33 17.05
N LYS A 177 -1.48 -3.45 16.37
CA LYS A 177 -1.54 -3.74 14.94
C LYS A 177 -2.57 -2.87 14.24
N ILE A 178 -2.13 -2.25 13.15
CA ILE A 178 -3.00 -1.53 12.21
C ILE A 178 -2.91 -2.26 10.87
N TYR A 179 -4.04 -2.83 10.44
CA TYR A 179 -4.06 -3.62 9.21
C TYR A 179 -4.59 -2.85 8.02
N VAL A 180 -3.90 -3.01 6.89
CA VAL A 180 -4.27 -2.44 5.59
C VAL A 180 -4.48 -3.57 4.58
N ASP A 181 -5.56 -3.48 3.80
CA ASP A 181 -5.83 -4.42 2.70
C ASP A 181 -4.94 -4.10 1.50
N ILE A 182 -4.10 -5.04 1.15
CA ILE A 182 -3.15 -4.95 0.03
C ILE A 182 -3.50 -5.93 -1.11
N GLY A 183 -4.76 -6.37 -1.18
CA GLY A 183 -5.27 -7.18 -2.28
C GLY A 183 -4.98 -8.68 -2.20
N PHE A 184 -4.77 -9.23 -0.99
CA PHE A 184 -4.70 -10.68 -0.76
C PHE A 184 -6.08 -11.29 -0.44
N GLY A 185 -7.11 -10.44 -0.28
CA GLY A 185 -8.44 -10.84 0.14
C GLY A 185 -8.52 -11.01 1.64
N LEU A 186 -9.13 -10.03 2.31
CA LEU A 186 -9.31 -10.07 3.77
C LEU A 186 -10.10 -11.31 4.17
N SER A 187 -9.53 -12.11 5.05
CA SER A 187 -10.17 -13.28 5.64
C SER A 187 -10.33 -13.11 7.15
N PHE A 188 -11.43 -13.65 7.68
CA PHE A 188 -11.74 -13.58 9.10
C PHE A 188 -11.89 -14.99 9.63
N ASP A 189 -11.15 -15.32 10.69
CA ASP A 189 -11.32 -16.56 11.45
C ASP A 189 -11.92 -16.25 12.81
N ASN A 190 -13.07 -16.89 13.12
CA ASN A 190 -13.80 -16.68 14.37
C ASN A 190 -14.10 -15.20 14.74
N GLY A 191 -14.24 -14.33 13.73
CA GLY A 191 -14.50 -12.90 13.92
C GLY A 191 -13.25 -12.03 14.11
N SER A 192 -12.07 -12.62 14.11
CA SER A 192 -10.77 -11.91 14.08
C SER A 192 -10.18 -11.94 12.68
N LEU A 193 -9.51 -10.85 12.29
CA LEU A 193 -8.81 -10.78 11.02
C LEU A 193 -7.66 -11.79 10.99
N ASP A 194 -7.57 -12.57 9.91
CA ASP A 194 -6.40 -13.40 9.65
C ASP A 194 -5.21 -12.51 9.28
N GLU A 195 -4.18 -12.52 10.11
CA GLU A 195 -2.97 -11.69 9.97
C GLU A 195 -2.24 -11.92 8.64
N ASN A 196 -2.42 -13.08 8.01
CA ASN A 196 -1.80 -13.40 6.72
C ASN A 196 -2.56 -12.76 5.54
N SER A 197 -3.77 -12.22 5.77
CA SER A 197 -4.61 -11.62 4.73
C SER A 197 -4.47 -10.11 4.61
N ALA A 198 -3.75 -9.46 5.52
CA ALA A 198 -3.58 -8.01 5.56
C ALA A 198 -2.15 -7.62 5.96
N PHE A 199 -1.74 -6.42 5.60
CA PHE A 199 -0.42 -5.90 5.96
C PHE A 199 -0.51 -5.05 7.23
N ASN A 200 0.37 -5.32 8.21
CA ASN A 200 0.47 -4.52 9.43
C ASN A 200 1.39 -3.31 9.21
N THR A 201 0.82 -2.11 9.32
CA THR A 201 1.51 -0.82 9.19
C THR A 201 1.85 -0.18 10.54
N ALA A 202 1.46 -0.78 11.67
CA ALA A 202 1.86 -0.30 12.97
C ALA A 202 3.32 -0.66 13.26
N PHE A 203 4.11 0.33 13.63
CA PHE A 203 5.50 0.18 14.06
C PHE A 203 5.67 0.80 15.44
N SER A 204 5.96 -0.05 16.43
CA SER A 204 6.28 0.43 17.77
C SER A 204 7.77 0.72 17.91
N GLY A 205 8.12 1.90 18.40
CA GLY A 205 9.52 2.23 18.69
C GLY A 205 10.12 1.38 19.83
N LEU A 206 9.28 0.71 20.62
CA LEU A 206 9.76 -0.23 21.65
C LEU A 206 10.52 -1.41 21.02
N SER A 207 10.09 -1.89 19.86
CA SER A 207 10.79 -2.96 19.14
C SER A 207 12.18 -2.55 18.64
N ALA A 208 12.39 -1.24 18.36
CA ALA A 208 13.67 -0.70 17.92
C ALA A 208 14.59 -0.36 19.09
N LEU A 209 14.06 0.35 20.11
CA LEU A 209 14.84 0.90 21.23
C LEU A 209 15.00 -0.07 22.40
N GLY A 210 14.14 -1.10 22.47
CA GLY A 210 14.09 -2.05 23.58
C GLY A 210 13.35 -1.53 24.81
N TYR A 211 12.97 -2.42 25.71
CA TYR A 211 12.37 -2.12 27.02
C TYR A 211 12.62 -3.25 28.02
N GLY A 212 12.36 -2.96 29.29
CA GLY A 212 12.60 -3.88 30.40
C GLY A 212 14.07 -3.94 30.85
N GLN A 213 14.36 -4.87 31.75
CA GLN A 213 15.69 -5.09 32.31
C GLN A 213 16.16 -6.53 32.07
N THR A 214 17.46 -6.74 32.10
CA THR A 214 18.10 -8.05 32.15
C THR A 214 17.91 -8.70 33.51
N GLU A 215 18.22 -9.99 33.65
CA GLU A 215 18.22 -10.70 34.95
C GLU A 215 19.20 -10.06 35.97
N ASP A 216 20.26 -9.43 35.45
CA ASP A 216 21.28 -8.73 36.26
C ASP A 216 20.89 -7.26 36.58
N GLY A 217 19.70 -6.81 36.17
CA GLY A 217 19.15 -5.49 36.47
C GLY A 217 19.66 -4.36 35.57
N MET A 218 20.32 -4.67 34.45
CA MET A 218 20.72 -3.67 33.46
C MET A 218 19.55 -3.35 32.51
N ASP A 219 19.43 -2.12 32.05
CA ASP A 219 18.41 -1.70 31.13
C ASP A 219 18.61 -2.38 29.76
N LYS A 220 17.49 -2.76 29.12
CA LYS A 220 17.45 -3.25 27.73
C LYS A 220 17.11 -2.15 26.74
N ASN A 221 17.01 -0.92 27.21
CA ASN A 221 16.71 0.24 26.37
C ASN A 221 17.99 1.01 26.04
N ILE A 222 18.26 1.22 24.75
CA ILE A 222 19.50 1.86 24.30
C ILE A 222 19.63 3.30 24.78
N VAL A 223 18.49 4.03 24.88
CA VAL A 223 18.47 5.44 25.32
C VAL A 223 18.87 5.54 26.79
N ASN A 224 18.32 4.70 27.65
CA ASN A 224 18.68 4.65 29.08
C ASN A 224 20.13 4.21 29.29
N LEU A 225 20.58 3.22 28.52
CA LEU A 225 21.98 2.77 28.58
C LEU A 225 22.99 3.88 28.24
N MET A 226 22.66 4.77 27.27
CA MET A 226 23.50 5.95 27.01
C MET A 226 23.64 6.85 28.23
N GLY A 227 22.55 7.07 28.96
CA GLY A 227 22.55 7.83 30.20
C GLY A 227 23.38 7.13 31.30
N GLU A 228 23.19 5.82 31.49
CA GLU A 228 23.92 5.05 32.48
C GLU A 228 25.44 5.02 32.21
N VAL A 229 25.84 4.87 30.96
CA VAL A 229 27.25 4.97 30.55
C VAL A 229 27.81 6.36 30.81
N ALA A 230 27.04 7.40 30.43
CA ALA A 230 27.46 8.80 30.68
C ALA A 230 27.65 9.05 32.18
N ASP A 231 26.74 8.59 33.03
CA ASP A 231 26.81 8.73 34.47
C ASP A 231 28.01 7.96 35.09
N GLU A 232 28.34 6.78 34.52
CA GLU A 232 29.47 5.98 34.98
C GLU A 232 30.82 6.59 34.57
N LEU A 233 30.91 7.20 33.36
CA LEU A 233 32.08 7.92 32.87
C LEU A 233 32.42 9.17 33.68
N GLU A 234 31.44 9.80 34.32
CA GLU A 234 31.63 10.96 35.20
C GLU A 234 32.09 10.62 36.62
N LYS A 235 31.99 9.37 37.02
CA LYS A 235 32.41 8.97 38.40
C LYS A 235 33.91 8.96 38.58
N GLU A 236 34.34 9.22 39.82
CA GLU A 236 35.74 9.08 40.27
C GLU A 236 35.77 8.32 41.59
N PRO A 237 36.42 7.13 41.69
CA PRO A 237 37.03 6.40 40.59
C PRO A 237 35.98 5.74 39.66
N ILE A 238 36.37 5.45 38.41
CA ILE A 238 35.56 4.72 37.47
C ILE A 238 35.49 3.25 37.87
N ASP A 239 34.30 2.65 37.68
CA ASP A 239 34.14 1.20 37.74
C ASP A 239 34.29 0.63 36.31
N GLN A 240 35.50 0.14 36.02
CA GLN A 240 35.82 -0.39 34.67
C GLN A 240 35.03 -1.65 34.34
N ASP A 241 34.79 -2.51 35.32
CA ASP A 241 34.05 -3.77 35.12
C ASP A 241 32.59 -3.45 34.72
N LYS A 242 31.98 -2.48 35.41
CA LYS A 242 30.61 -2.03 35.12
C LYS A 242 30.51 -1.35 33.73
N LEU A 243 31.50 -0.54 33.36
CA LEU A 243 31.52 0.08 32.04
C LEU A 243 31.65 -0.98 30.93
N ASP A 244 32.43 -2.01 31.11
CA ASP A 244 32.57 -3.12 30.16
C ASP A 244 31.27 -3.92 30.01
N GLU A 245 30.52 -4.11 31.10
CA GLU A 245 29.19 -4.74 31.08
C GLU A 245 28.18 -3.88 30.37
N LEU A 246 28.09 -2.58 30.68
CA LEU A 246 27.21 -1.63 30.02
C LEU A 246 27.50 -1.50 28.52
N SER A 247 28.79 -1.52 28.14
CA SER A 247 29.20 -1.49 26.72
C SER A 247 28.73 -2.72 25.95
N LYS A 248 28.82 -3.91 26.53
CA LYS A 248 28.32 -5.15 25.93
C LYS A 248 26.79 -5.09 25.74
N GLN A 249 26.08 -4.68 26.80
CA GLN A 249 24.63 -4.53 26.74
C GLN A 249 24.20 -3.49 25.70
N PHE A 250 24.95 -2.37 25.62
CA PHE A 250 24.71 -1.34 24.58
C PHE A 250 24.90 -1.90 23.16
N GLU A 251 25.93 -2.74 22.95
CA GLU A 251 26.16 -3.37 21.66
C GLU A 251 25.00 -4.30 21.26
N GLU A 252 24.42 -5.04 22.20
CA GLU A 252 23.24 -5.87 21.97
C GLU A 252 22.03 -5.00 21.56
N CYS A 253 21.75 -3.91 22.30
CA CYS A 253 20.67 -3.00 21.98
C CYS A 253 20.85 -2.30 20.62
N LYS A 254 22.09 -1.90 20.27
CA LYS A 254 22.43 -1.39 18.96
C LYS A 254 22.12 -2.40 17.83
N ASN A 255 22.39 -3.69 18.09
CA ASN A 255 22.09 -4.75 17.13
C ASN A 255 20.57 -4.91 16.96
N ASN A 256 19.76 -4.75 18.01
CA ASN A 256 18.29 -4.77 17.90
C ASN A 256 17.77 -3.70 16.95
N ILE A 257 18.33 -2.47 16.97
CA ILE A 257 17.98 -1.42 16.00
C ILE A 257 18.35 -1.85 14.57
N THR A 258 19.50 -2.50 14.39
CA THR A 258 19.94 -2.98 13.08
C THR A 258 19.03 -4.09 12.55
N ASP A 259 18.61 -4.99 13.43
CA ASP A 259 17.66 -6.07 13.10
C ASP A 259 16.29 -5.49 12.75
N PHE A 260 15.84 -4.48 13.49
CA PHE A 260 14.60 -3.76 13.19
C PHE A 260 14.65 -3.13 11.79
N VAL A 261 15.73 -2.44 11.42
CA VAL A 261 15.93 -1.89 10.06
C VAL A 261 15.91 -3.01 9.01
N THR A 262 16.51 -4.16 9.30
CA THR A 262 16.50 -5.31 8.38
C THR A 262 15.08 -5.85 8.16
N VAL A 263 14.27 -5.91 9.21
CA VAL A 263 12.85 -6.31 9.12
C VAL A 263 12.06 -5.31 8.29
N LEU A 264 12.29 -4.00 8.47
CA LEU A 264 11.66 -2.96 7.66
C LEU A 264 12.02 -3.13 6.18
N GLY A 265 13.29 -3.32 5.84
CA GLY A 265 13.73 -3.57 4.46
C GLY A 265 13.11 -4.82 3.84
N THR A 266 12.88 -5.88 4.63
CA THR A 266 12.16 -7.08 4.16
C THR A 266 10.69 -6.78 3.86
N LYS A 267 10.04 -5.98 4.71
CA LYS A 267 8.66 -5.52 4.50
C LYS A 267 8.54 -4.60 3.28
N SER A 268 9.53 -3.72 3.04
CA SER A 268 9.59 -2.85 1.87
C SER A 268 9.64 -3.67 0.58
N ASN A 269 10.56 -4.63 0.48
CA ASN A 269 10.64 -5.53 -0.67
C ASN A 269 9.34 -6.32 -0.92
N PHE A 270 8.64 -6.72 0.15
CA PHE A 270 7.35 -7.40 0.03
C PHE A 270 6.27 -6.48 -0.56
N LEU A 271 6.20 -5.22 -0.11
CA LEU A 271 5.25 -4.24 -0.65
C LEU A 271 5.57 -3.89 -2.10
N ASP A 272 6.84 -3.72 -2.46
CA ASP A 272 7.26 -3.46 -3.84
C ASP A 272 6.85 -4.60 -4.78
N THR A 273 7.10 -5.86 -4.39
CA THR A 273 6.66 -7.03 -5.15
C THR A 273 5.14 -7.11 -5.26
N THR A 274 4.42 -6.72 -4.20
CA THR A 274 2.96 -6.68 -4.19
C THR A 274 2.43 -5.60 -5.13
N LYS A 275 3.06 -4.43 -5.14
CA LYS A 275 2.76 -3.33 -6.05
C LYS A 275 2.92 -3.76 -7.51
N GLU A 276 4.07 -4.33 -7.88
CA GLU A 276 4.32 -4.84 -9.24
C GLU A 276 3.24 -5.84 -9.67
N ARG A 277 2.88 -6.79 -8.78
CA ARG A 277 1.82 -7.76 -9.05
C ARG A 277 0.45 -7.11 -9.29
N LEU A 278 0.11 -6.07 -8.53
CA LEU A 278 -1.15 -5.34 -8.68
C LEU A 278 -1.17 -4.50 -9.96
N GLU A 279 -0.06 -3.86 -10.32
CA GLU A 279 0.11 -3.12 -11.57
C GLU A 279 -0.05 -4.04 -12.78
N ASP A 280 0.57 -5.22 -12.79
CA ASP A 280 0.42 -6.24 -13.83
C ASP A 280 -1.03 -6.74 -13.94
N ASN A 281 -1.69 -6.94 -12.80
CA ASN A 281 -3.10 -7.32 -12.78
C ASN A 281 -3.99 -6.22 -13.35
N GLN A 282 -3.72 -4.96 -13.02
CA GLN A 282 -4.46 -3.82 -13.55
C GLN A 282 -4.31 -3.70 -15.08
N ILE A 283 -3.10 -3.91 -15.60
CA ILE A 283 -2.84 -3.95 -17.05
C ILE A 283 -3.66 -5.08 -17.70
N THR A 284 -3.60 -6.28 -17.13
CA THR A 284 -4.33 -7.46 -17.63
C THR A 284 -5.86 -7.23 -17.63
N LEU A 285 -6.39 -6.62 -16.58
CA LEU A 285 -7.81 -6.29 -16.49
C LEU A 285 -8.21 -5.24 -17.53
N ASN A 286 -7.38 -4.22 -17.74
CA ASN A 286 -7.61 -3.21 -18.77
C ASN A 286 -7.62 -3.82 -20.17
N GLU A 287 -6.70 -4.73 -20.50
CA GLU A 287 -6.68 -5.46 -21.78
C GLU A 287 -7.96 -6.27 -21.98
N LYS A 288 -8.44 -6.96 -20.93
CA LYS A 288 -9.71 -7.69 -20.96
C LYS A 288 -10.91 -6.76 -21.19
N ILE A 289 -10.94 -5.59 -20.51
CA ILE A 289 -11.97 -4.58 -20.70
C ILE A 289 -11.97 -4.10 -22.16
N VAL A 290 -10.80 -3.75 -22.68
CA VAL A 290 -10.62 -3.32 -24.07
C VAL A 290 -11.12 -4.40 -25.06
N THR A 291 -10.79 -5.67 -24.80
CA THR A 291 -11.22 -6.79 -25.67
C THR A 291 -12.74 -6.98 -25.66
N VAL A 292 -13.40 -6.78 -24.53
CA VAL A 292 -14.86 -6.93 -24.41
C VAL A 292 -15.59 -5.73 -24.99
N GLU A 293 -15.12 -4.51 -24.72
CA GLU A 293 -15.83 -3.29 -25.07
C GLU A 293 -15.53 -2.78 -26.48
N ASN A 294 -14.30 -2.95 -26.95
CA ASN A 294 -13.86 -2.37 -28.21
C ASN A 294 -14.11 -3.34 -29.38
N VAL A 295 -14.47 -2.77 -30.51
CA VAL A 295 -14.68 -3.50 -31.76
C VAL A 295 -13.34 -3.64 -32.51
N ASP A 296 -13.17 -4.75 -33.22
CA ASP A 296 -12.18 -4.81 -34.30
C ASP A 296 -12.62 -3.85 -35.42
N LEU A 297 -11.89 -2.76 -35.58
CA LEU A 297 -12.24 -1.69 -36.48
C LEU A 297 -12.24 -2.14 -37.95
N ALA A 298 -11.36 -3.09 -38.32
CA ALA A 298 -11.29 -3.61 -39.68
C ALA A 298 -12.54 -4.44 -40.00
N GLN A 299 -12.94 -5.29 -39.05
CA GLN A 299 -14.17 -6.06 -39.15
C GLN A 299 -15.42 -5.13 -39.19
N ALA A 300 -15.49 -4.16 -38.27
CA ALA A 300 -16.61 -3.23 -38.18
C ALA A 300 -16.78 -2.39 -39.48
N ILE A 301 -15.69 -1.94 -40.07
CA ILE A 301 -15.73 -1.22 -41.39
C ILE A 301 -16.23 -2.15 -42.49
N SER A 302 -15.81 -3.42 -42.49
CA SER A 302 -16.29 -4.40 -43.46
C SER A 302 -17.78 -4.66 -43.28
N GLU A 303 -18.27 -4.86 -42.08
CA GLU A 303 -19.68 -5.06 -41.76
C GLU A 303 -20.52 -3.83 -42.15
N TYR A 304 -20.03 -2.62 -41.84
CA TYR A 304 -20.69 -1.37 -42.26
C TYR A 304 -20.78 -1.26 -43.76
N SER A 305 -19.72 -1.60 -44.52
CA SER A 305 -19.70 -1.55 -45.96
C SER A 305 -20.72 -2.52 -46.57
N TRP A 306 -20.83 -3.73 -46.02
CA TRP A 306 -21.83 -4.72 -46.40
C TRP A 306 -23.26 -4.27 -46.10
N ALA A 307 -23.51 -3.68 -44.92
CA ALA A 307 -24.81 -3.13 -44.55
C ALA A 307 -25.22 -1.97 -45.45
N GLN A 308 -24.27 -1.10 -45.81
CA GLN A 308 -24.51 -0.01 -46.77
C GLN A 308 -24.85 -0.53 -48.16
N TYR A 309 -24.12 -1.56 -48.61
CA TYR A 309 -24.44 -2.19 -49.92
C TYR A 309 -25.82 -2.85 -49.91
N ALA A 310 -26.16 -3.58 -48.84
CA ALA A 310 -27.46 -4.23 -48.67
C ALA A 310 -28.62 -3.21 -48.63
N TYR A 311 -28.43 -2.11 -47.90
CA TYR A 311 -29.42 -1.00 -47.86
C TYR A 311 -29.65 -0.37 -49.24
N ASN A 312 -28.59 -0.07 -49.99
CA ASN A 312 -28.68 0.46 -51.34
C ASN A 312 -29.37 -0.51 -52.32
N ALA A 313 -29.08 -1.82 -52.18
CA ALA A 313 -29.75 -2.84 -52.96
C ALA A 313 -31.25 -2.94 -52.62
N ALA A 314 -31.60 -2.86 -51.32
CA ALA A 314 -33.00 -2.84 -50.88
C ALA A 314 -33.78 -1.65 -51.45
N LEU A 315 -33.17 -0.46 -51.45
CA LEU A 315 -33.79 0.71 -52.09
C LEU A 315 -34.04 0.50 -53.57
N LYS A 316 -33.09 -0.11 -54.31
CA LYS A 316 -33.21 -0.39 -55.75
C LYS A 316 -34.31 -1.40 -56.06
N VAL A 317 -34.45 -2.44 -55.19
CA VAL A 317 -35.57 -3.41 -55.31
C VAL A 317 -36.91 -2.73 -55.04
N GLY A 318 -36.96 -1.80 -54.09
CA GLY A 318 -38.19 -1.04 -53.79
C GLY A 318 -38.68 -0.21 -54.96
N THR A 319 -37.80 0.45 -55.69
CA THR A 319 -38.18 1.20 -56.88
C THR A 319 -38.76 0.28 -57.98
N SER A 320 -38.25 -0.94 -58.10
CA SER A 320 -38.77 -1.94 -59.07
C SER A 320 -40.18 -2.46 -58.65
N ILE A 321 -40.39 -2.71 -57.34
CA ILE A 321 -41.69 -3.16 -56.83
C ILE A 321 -42.76 -2.08 -56.99
N LEU A 322 -42.40 -0.81 -56.70
CA LEU A 322 -43.33 0.33 -56.83
C LEU A 322 -43.69 0.64 -58.29
N SER A 323 -42.73 0.53 -59.21
CA SER A 323 -42.97 0.77 -60.64
C SER A 323 -43.91 -0.29 -61.23
N GLN A 324 -43.76 -1.57 -60.85
CA GLN A 324 -44.64 -2.64 -61.31
C GLN A 324 -46.07 -2.49 -60.77
N SER A 325 -46.23 -2.08 -59.51
CA SER A 325 -47.55 -1.82 -58.90
C SER A 325 -48.28 -0.64 -59.50
N PHE A 326 -47.58 0.37 -60.01
CA PHE A 326 -48.18 1.52 -60.70
C PHE A 326 -48.67 1.14 -62.08
N ILE A 327 -47.94 0.28 -62.80
CA ILE A 327 -48.36 -0.17 -64.17
C ILE A 327 -49.57 -1.10 -64.06
N ASP A 328 -49.64 -2.01 -63.04
CA ASP A 328 -50.80 -2.86 -62.84
C ASP A 328 -52.07 -2.13 -62.38
N PHE A 329 -51.97 -0.90 -61.88
CA PHE A 329 -53.09 -0.09 -61.46
C PHE A 329 -53.63 0.78 -62.65
N MET A 330 -52.81 1.05 -63.65
CA MET A 330 -53.17 1.85 -64.83
C MET A 330 -53.62 1.00 -66.02
N SER A 331 -53.52 -0.32 -65.95
CA SER A 331 -54.04 -1.27 -66.94
C SER A 331 -55.32 -1.96 -66.41
#